data_49debf827041c48ad7424372004bf94f
#
_entry.id   49debf827041c48ad7424372004bf94f
#
_cell.length_a   1.000
_cell.length_b   1.000
_cell.length_c   1.000
_cell.angle_alpha   90.00
_cell.angle_beta   90.00
_cell.angle_gamma   90.00
#
_symmetry.space_group_name_H-M   'P 1'
#
loop_
_entity.id
_entity.type
_entity.pdbx_description
1 polymer ?
#
loop_
_entity_poly.entity_id
_entity_poly.type
_entity_poly.pdbx_seq_one_letter_code
_entity_poly.pdbx_strand_id
1 'polypeptide(L)'
;KRKDKIILTTLSPDTHRTSEENLGLSYLTAVLRKSGYNVEIIDGWLGGLSDEEVLRRILSDKDASIVGVSCYMSNNDKSIELAKRIRKARPEVKLMCGGFGPSFNPPKFVKDGVFDIAMIGEGEESIVEVSDYFTGNSERNIEDIKGIAFEKDGEIVRTEKRNLISDLDVIPFPARDTMKMAKDRKSTVNILTA
;
A
#
# COMPACT_ATOMS: atom_id res chain seq x y z
N LYS A 1 18.57 2.73 -11.86
CA LYS A 1 17.58 1.78 -11.30
C LYS A 1 17.65 1.89 -9.79
N ARG A 2 16.59 2.35 -9.14
CA ARG A 2 16.52 2.38 -7.67
C ARG A 2 16.60 0.93 -7.17
N LYS A 3 17.37 0.70 -6.09
CA LYS A 3 17.64 -0.66 -5.58
C LYS A 3 16.57 -1.15 -4.59
N ASP A 4 15.77 -0.21 -4.05
CA ASP A 4 14.82 -0.52 -2.99
C ASP A 4 13.64 -1.34 -3.54
N LYS A 5 13.33 -2.43 -2.83
CA LYS A 5 12.19 -3.29 -3.14
C LYS A 5 11.01 -2.92 -2.26
N ILE A 6 9.85 -2.77 -2.89
CA ILE A 6 8.56 -2.47 -2.26
C ILE A 6 7.64 -3.66 -2.47
N ILE A 7 7.02 -4.14 -1.40
CA ILE A 7 5.92 -5.10 -1.48
C ILE A 7 4.61 -4.34 -1.26
N LEU A 8 3.67 -4.48 -2.18
CA LEU A 8 2.30 -4.03 -2.03
C LEU A 8 1.39 -5.23 -1.79
N THR A 9 0.53 -5.15 -0.78
CA THR A 9 -0.33 -6.26 -0.38
C THR A 9 -1.72 -5.83 0.04
N THR A 10 -2.65 -6.77 0.02
CA THR A 10 -3.95 -6.69 0.68
C THR A 10 -4.31 -8.05 1.26
N LEU A 11 -5.10 -8.05 2.32
CA LEU A 11 -5.63 -9.26 2.94
C LEU A 11 -7.08 -9.53 2.52
N SER A 12 -7.48 -10.78 2.60
CA SER A 12 -8.88 -11.15 2.37
C SER A 12 -9.80 -10.44 3.36
N PRO A 13 -10.95 -9.89 2.92
CA PRO A 13 -11.93 -9.33 3.82
C PRO A 13 -12.58 -10.41 4.68
N ASP A 14 -13.14 -10.02 5.84
CA ASP A 14 -13.86 -10.93 6.74
C ASP A 14 -15.21 -11.40 6.17
N THR A 15 -15.75 -10.64 5.22
CA THR A 15 -17.00 -10.97 4.54
C THR A 15 -16.71 -11.70 3.23
N HIS A 16 -17.46 -12.78 2.98
CA HIS A 16 -17.36 -13.54 1.73
C HIS A 16 -17.82 -12.69 0.54
N ARG A 17 -16.85 -12.17 -0.20
CA ARG A 17 -17.07 -11.55 -1.51
C ARG A 17 -16.27 -12.31 -2.54
N THR A 18 -16.76 -12.31 -3.76
CA THR A 18 -15.98 -12.80 -4.90
C THR A 18 -14.66 -12.03 -4.97
N SER A 19 -13.54 -12.74 -4.98
CA SER A 19 -12.25 -12.09 -5.14
C SER A 19 -12.16 -11.44 -6.52
N GLU A 20 -11.56 -10.25 -6.57
CA GLU A 20 -11.36 -9.50 -7.80
C GLU A 20 -9.95 -8.92 -7.82
N GLU A 21 -9.47 -8.57 -9.00
CA GLU A 21 -8.20 -7.88 -9.15
C GLU A 21 -8.23 -6.54 -8.40
N ASN A 22 -7.25 -6.31 -7.51
CA ASN A 22 -7.11 -5.02 -6.83
C ASN A 22 -6.48 -3.99 -7.79
N LEU A 23 -7.34 -3.28 -8.50
CA LEU A 23 -6.91 -2.30 -9.50
C LEU A 23 -6.10 -1.15 -8.87
N GLY A 24 -6.41 -0.74 -7.64
CA GLY A 24 -5.64 0.27 -6.92
C GLY A 24 -4.19 -0.16 -6.70
N LEU A 25 -3.94 -1.38 -6.23
CA LEU A 25 -2.56 -1.90 -6.11
C LEU A 25 -1.85 -1.96 -7.47
N SER A 26 -2.59 -2.27 -8.54
CA SER A 26 -2.05 -2.33 -9.89
C SER A 26 -1.61 -0.96 -10.40
N TYR A 27 -2.39 0.10 -10.15
CA TYR A 27 -2.01 1.48 -10.47
C TYR A 27 -0.82 1.96 -9.64
N LEU A 28 -0.84 1.75 -8.32
CA LEU A 28 0.25 2.11 -7.43
C LEU A 28 1.56 1.40 -7.81
N THR A 29 1.47 0.13 -8.22
CA THR A 29 2.63 -0.62 -8.75
C THR A 29 3.18 0.03 -10.02
N ALA A 30 2.31 0.43 -10.93
CA ALA A 30 2.72 1.03 -12.19
C ALA A 30 3.43 2.38 -11.98
N VAL A 31 2.92 3.27 -11.12
CA VAL A 31 3.54 4.57 -10.83
C VAL A 31 4.88 4.41 -10.10
N LEU A 32 4.97 3.49 -9.15
CA LEU A 32 6.24 3.18 -8.47
C LEU A 32 7.30 2.63 -9.43
N ARG A 33 6.92 1.72 -10.32
CA ARG A 33 7.83 1.17 -11.35
C ARG A 33 8.26 2.25 -12.36
N LYS A 34 7.35 3.16 -12.77
CA LYS A 34 7.68 4.34 -13.58
C LYS A 34 8.70 5.22 -12.88
N SER A 35 8.64 5.32 -11.55
CA SER A 35 9.59 6.04 -10.71
C SER A 35 10.87 5.24 -10.41
N GLY A 36 11.02 4.02 -10.94
CA GLY A 36 12.25 3.20 -10.88
C GLY A 36 12.37 2.27 -9.67
N TYR A 37 11.32 2.07 -8.89
CA TYR A 37 11.29 1.09 -7.80
C TYR A 37 11.10 -0.34 -8.31
N ASN A 38 11.65 -1.31 -7.57
CA ASN A 38 11.33 -2.72 -7.77
C ASN A 38 10.08 -3.03 -6.94
N VAL A 39 8.98 -3.44 -7.58
CA VAL A 39 7.69 -3.63 -6.87
C VAL A 39 7.14 -5.01 -7.12
N GLU A 40 6.73 -5.68 -6.05
CA GLU A 40 6.02 -6.96 -6.06
C GLU A 40 4.63 -6.78 -5.45
N ILE A 41 3.63 -7.44 -6.04
CA ILE A 41 2.27 -7.51 -5.49
C ILE A 41 2.07 -8.88 -4.85
N ILE A 42 1.71 -8.90 -3.56
CA ILE A 42 1.21 -10.08 -2.87
C ILE A 42 -0.28 -9.85 -2.59
N ASP A 43 -1.13 -10.21 -3.53
CA ASP A 43 -2.58 -10.08 -3.36
C ASP A 43 -3.12 -11.29 -2.59
N GLY A 44 -3.32 -11.13 -1.29
CA GLY A 44 -3.85 -12.17 -0.42
C GLY A 44 -5.29 -12.53 -0.74
N TRP A 45 -6.10 -11.56 -1.13
CA TRP A 45 -7.50 -11.78 -1.46
C TRP A 45 -7.66 -12.51 -2.79
N LEU A 46 -7.15 -11.96 -3.87
CA LEU A 46 -7.19 -12.60 -5.18
C LEU A 46 -6.46 -13.94 -5.16
N GLY A 47 -5.33 -14.03 -4.47
CA GLY A 47 -4.54 -15.23 -4.29
C GLY A 47 -5.22 -16.31 -3.42
N GLY A 48 -6.25 -15.95 -2.64
CA GLY A 48 -6.87 -16.83 -1.65
C GLY A 48 -5.87 -17.31 -0.61
N LEU A 49 -4.91 -16.44 -0.28
CA LEU A 49 -3.88 -16.73 0.70
C LEU A 49 -4.43 -16.48 2.10
N SER A 50 -4.01 -17.29 3.06
CA SER A 50 -4.23 -16.97 4.46
C SER A 50 -3.36 -15.78 4.89
N ASP A 51 -3.75 -15.09 5.96
CA ASP A 51 -2.98 -13.99 6.53
C ASP A 51 -1.56 -14.46 6.93
N GLU A 52 -1.43 -15.70 7.40
CA GLU A 52 -0.14 -16.35 7.71
C GLU A 52 0.73 -16.53 6.47
N GLU A 53 0.14 -16.93 5.37
CA GLU A 53 0.89 -17.11 4.13
C GLU A 53 1.35 -15.78 3.54
N VAL A 54 0.52 -14.73 3.62
CA VAL A 54 0.91 -13.36 3.22
C VAL A 54 2.08 -12.89 4.08
N LEU A 55 1.96 -13.01 5.41
CA LEU A 55 3.04 -12.65 6.33
C LEU A 55 4.33 -13.43 6.03
N ARG A 56 4.23 -14.74 5.84
CA ARG A 56 5.39 -15.60 5.55
C ARG A 56 6.11 -15.14 4.27
N ARG A 57 5.37 -14.81 3.21
CA ARG A 57 5.96 -14.30 1.95
C ARG A 57 6.67 -12.97 2.16
N ILE A 58 6.04 -12.03 2.88
CA ILE A 58 6.67 -10.74 3.20
C ILE A 58 7.95 -10.94 4.01
N LEU A 59 7.92 -11.76 5.04
CA LEU A 59 9.08 -11.99 5.91
C LEU A 59 10.22 -12.77 5.24
N SER A 60 9.90 -13.62 4.26
CA SER A 60 10.91 -14.37 3.49
C SER A 60 11.68 -13.49 2.51
N ASP A 61 11.11 -12.38 2.07
CA ASP A 61 11.74 -11.44 1.15
C ASP A 61 12.64 -10.47 1.93
N LYS A 62 13.92 -10.76 1.97
CA LYS A 62 14.92 -9.96 2.72
C LYS A 62 15.29 -8.65 2.04
N ASP A 63 15.00 -8.51 0.75
CA ASP A 63 15.31 -7.32 -0.04
C ASP A 63 14.23 -6.23 0.10
N ALA A 64 13.03 -6.59 0.58
CA ALA A 64 11.95 -5.65 0.79
C ALA A 64 12.28 -4.67 1.94
N SER A 65 12.37 -3.39 1.62
CA SER A 65 12.61 -2.29 2.56
C SER A 65 11.32 -1.55 2.94
N ILE A 66 10.29 -1.64 2.09
CA ILE A 66 8.99 -0.99 2.29
C ILE A 66 7.88 -2.01 2.06
N VAL A 67 6.85 -1.99 2.92
CA VAL A 67 5.61 -2.75 2.73
C VAL A 67 4.43 -1.78 2.76
N GLY A 68 3.64 -1.78 1.68
CA GLY A 68 2.40 -1.03 1.56
C GLY A 68 1.19 -1.95 1.65
N VAL A 69 0.24 -1.61 2.53
CA VAL A 69 -0.97 -2.41 2.76
C VAL A 69 -2.21 -1.64 2.29
N SER A 70 -2.97 -2.23 1.37
CA SER A 70 -4.28 -1.71 0.97
C SER A 70 -5.35 -2.18 1.95
N CYS A 71 -5.96 -1.23 2.66
CA CYS A 71 -6.90 -1.48 3.74
C CYS A 71 -8.33 -1.09 3.32
N TYR A 72 -9.20 -2.08 3.27
CA TYR A 72 -10.64 -1.90 3.17
C TYR A 72 -11.27 -1.90 4.56
N MET A 73 -12.48 -1.36 4.68
CA MET A 73 -13.19 -1.38 5.97
C MET A 73 -13.31 -2.80 6.57
N SER A 74 -13.44 -3.80 5.70
CA SER A 74 -13.65 -5.20 6.08
C SER A 74 -12.38 -6.00 6.39
N ASN A 75 -11.18 -5.42 6.23
CA ASN A 75 -9.92 -6.07 6.59
C ASN A 75 -8.98 -5.19 7.44
N ASN A 76 -9.50 -4.09 7.99
CA ASN A 76 -8.69 -3.13 8.74
C ASN A 76 -7.95 -3.77 9.91
N ASP A 77 -8.64 -4.57 10.74
CA ASP A 77 -8.05 -5.15 11.94
C ASP A 77 -6.99 -6.20 11.59
N LYS A 78 -7.23 -7.01 10.56
CA LYS A 78 -6.22 -7.95 10.02
C LYS A 78 -5.01 -7.22 9.48
N SER A 79 -5.21 -6.11 8.77
CA SER A 79 -4.12 -5.29 8.22
C SER A 79 -3.25 -4.68 9.32
N ILE A 80 -3.87 -4.21 10.40
CA ILE A 80 -3.18 -3.71 11.58
C ILE A 80 -2.39 -4.83 12.26
N GLU A 81 -2.99 -6.01 12.43
CA GLU A 81 -2.31 -7.16 13.02
C GLU A 81 -1.12 -7.61 12.16
N LEU A 82 -1.30 -7.67 10.84
CA LEU A 82 -0.21 -7.94 9.89
C LEU A 82 0.96 -6.96 10.10
N ALA A 83 0.67 -5.66 10.16
CA ALA A 83 1.68 -4.62 10.36
C ALA A 83 2.43 -4.78 11.67
N LYS A 84 1.73 -5.05 12.79
CA LYS A 84 2.36 -5.31 14.10
C LYS A 84 3.31 -6.51 14.04
N ARG A 85 2.92 -7.57 13.37
CA ARG A 85 3.73 -8.77 13.23
C ARG A 85 4.96 -8.54 12.35
N ILE A 86 4.83 -7.78 11.26
CA ILE A 86 5.97 -7.36 10.44
C ILE A 86 6.90 -6.49 11.28
N ARG A 87 6.39 -5.47 11.97
CA ARG A 87 7.18 -4.57 12.83
C ARG A 87 7.97 -5.33 13.90
N LYS A 88 7.35 -6.33 14.52
CA LYS A 88 8.01 -7.19 15.52
C LYS A 88 9.14 -8.03 14.93
N ALA A 89 8.94 -8.56 13.73
CA ALA A 89 9.90 -9.46 13.09
C ALA A 89 11.00 -8.73 12.31
N ARG A 90 10.67 -7.55 11.75
CA ARG A 90 11.54 -6.73 10.90
C ARG A 90 11.32 -5.23 11.20
N PRO A 91 11.85 -4.73 12.32
CA PRO A 91 11.65 -3.34 12.75
C PRO A 91 12.21 -2.29 11.78
N GLU A 92 13.17 -2.68 10.94
CA GLU A 92 13.80 -1.83 9.93
C GLU A 92 12.90 -1.55 8.72
N VAL A 93 11.90 -2.41 8.45
CA VAL A 93 11.01 -2.26 7.30
C VAL A 93 10.06 -1.08 7.53
N LYS A 94 9.94 -0.23 6.53
CA LYS A 94 8.99 0.87 6.53
C LYS A 94 7.59 0.38 6.15
N LEU A 95 6.61 0.75 6.95
CA LEU A 95 5.22 0.32 6.78
C LEU A 95 4.34 1.49 6.40
N MET A 96 3.64 1.38 5.29
CA MET A 96 2.64 2.35 4.86
C MET A 96 1.31 1.66 4.57
N CYS A 97 0.22 2.38 4.77
CA CYS A 97 -1.12 1.88 4.42
C CYS A 97 -1.90 2.94 3.65
N GLY A 98 -2.91 2.48 2.93
CA GLY A 98 -3.82 3.33 2.18
C GLY A 98 -5.16 2.63 1.93
N GLY A 99 -6.06 3.31 1.23
CA GLY A 99 -7.40 2.84 0.93
C GLY A 99 -8.47 3.45 1.84
N PHE A 100 -9.67 2.87 1.84
CA PHE A 100 -10.82 3.47 2.54
C PHE A 100 -10.62 3.56 4.06
N GLY A 101 -10.09 2.51 4.68
CA GLY A 101 -9.89 2.49 6.13
C GLY A 101 -9.00 3.63 6.63
N PRO A 102 -7.76 3.76 6.17
CA PRO A 102 -6.86 4.85 6.53
C PRO A 102 -7.38 6.24 6.15
N SER A 103 -8.09 6.36 5.02
CA SER A 103 -8.67 7.65 4.61
C SER A 103 -9.75 8.16 5.57
N PHE A 104 -10.55 7.24 6.14
CA PHE A 104 -11.60 7.61 7.10
C PHE A 104 -11.08 7.82 8.52
N ASN A 105 -10.19 6.96 8.99
CA ASN A 105 -9.70 6.98 10.36
C ASN A 105 -8.19 6.75 10.44
N PRO A 106 -7.35 7.68 9.96
CA PRO A 106 -5.90 7.53 9.97
C PRO A 106 -5.31 7.22 11.36
N PRO A 107 -5.79 7.84 12.49
CA PRO A 107 -5.25 7.54 13.81
C PRO A 107 -5.25 6.06 14.18
N LYS A 108 -6.26 5.31 13.75
CA LYS A 108 -6.35 3.87 14.01
C LYS A 108 -5.13 3.09 13.46
N PHE A 109 -4.50 3.61 12.41
CA PHE A 109 -3.43 2.92 11.68
C PHE A 109 -2.04 3.38 12.10
N VAL A 110 -1.86 4.66 12.39
CA VAL A 110 -0.52 5.22 12.65
C VAL A 110 -0.18 5.34 14.13
N LYS A 111 -1.19 5.31 15.01
CA LYS A 111 -0.97 5.38 16.45
C LYS A 111 -0.09 4.23 16.93
N ASP A 112 0.78 4.53 17.90
CA ASP A 112 1.73 3.59 18.52
C ASP A 112 2.71 2.97 17.48
N GLY A 113 2.96 3.67 16.36
CA GLY A 113 3.91 3.25 15.34
C GLY A 113 3.54 1.97 14.60
N VAL A 114 2.24 1.63 14.52
CA VAL A 114 1.78 0.42 13.78
C VAL A 114 2.16 0.54 12.31
N PHE A 115 1.70 1.60 11.65
CA PHE A 115 2.22 2.02 10.35
C PHE A 115 3.00 3.32 10.52
N ASP A 116 4.07 3.50 9.77
CA ASP A 116 4.83 4.75 9.76
C ASP A 116 4.00 5.87 9.11
N ILE A 117 3.24 5.55 8.05
CA ILE A 117 2.43 6.52 7.29
C ILE A 117 1.11 5.87 6.86
N ALA A 118 0.02 6.64 6.97
CA ALA A 118 -1.27 6.37 6.36
C ALA A 118 -1.52 7.36 5.22
N MET A 119 -1.75 6.86 4.00
CA MET A 119 -2.11 7.68 2.84
C MET A 119 -3.62 7.94 2.84
N ILE A 120 -4.04 9.17 2.52
CA ILE A 120 -5.41 9.67 2.57
C ILE A 120 -5.83 10.12 1.17
N GLY A 121 -6.90 9.52 0.64
CA GLY A 121 -7.40 9.82 -0.71
C GLY A 121 -6.64 9.08 -1.80
N GLU A 122 -6.40 9.74 -2.94
CA GLU A 122 -5.63 9.19 -4.06
C GLU A 122 -4.17 8.99 -3.69
N GLY A 123 -3.65 7.82 -3.98
CA GLY A 123 -2.33 7.39 -3.54
C GLY A 123 -1.22 7.51 -4.58
N GLU A 124 -1.55 7.75 -5.84
CA GLU A 124 -0.63 7.61 -6.96
C GLU A 124 0.59 8.52 -6.88
N GLU A 125 0.41 9.77 -6.47
CA GLU A 125 1.52 10.69 -6.24
C GLU A 125 2.13 10.49 -4.84
N SER A 126 1.27 10.36 -3.82
CA SER A 126 1.71 10.25 -2.43
C SER A 126 2.61 9.03 -2.21
N ILE A 127 2.32 7.90 -2.86
CA ILE A 127 3.12 6.68 -2.68
C ILE A 127 4.56 6.84 -3.19
N VAL A 128 4.75 7.61 -4.26
CA VAL A 128 6.10 7.90 -4.79
C VAL A 128 6.85 8.82 -3.82
N GLU A 129 6.20 9.92 -3.39
CA GLU A 129 6.81 10.89 -2.47
C GLU A 129 7.17 10.23 -1.11
N VAL A 130 6.28 9.39 -0.56
CA VAL A 130 6.51 8.63 0.67
C VAL A 130 7.66 7.62 0.49
N SER A 131 7.69 6.91 -0.66
CA SER A 131 8.77 5.97 -0.93
C SER A 131 10.11 6.68 -1.09
N ASP A 132 10.15 7.84 -1.75
CA ASP A 132 11.34 8.67 -1.88
C ASP A 132 11.83 9.17 -0.50
N TYR A 133 10.91 9.58 0.38
CA TYR A 133 11.22 9.96 1.75
C TYR A 133 11.84 8.78 2.54
N PHE A 134 11.21 7.60 2.51
CA PHE A 134 11.69 6.43 3.24
C PHE A 134 13.07 5.94 2.78
N THR A 135 13.39 6.11 1.52
CA THR A 135 14.66 5.65 0.92
C THR A 135 15.74 6.71 0.87
N GLY A 136 15.47 7.92 1.39
CA GLY A 136 16.40 9.04 1.33
C GLY A 136 16.65 9.57 -0.09
N ASN A 137 15.77 9.28 -1.04
CA ASN A 137 15.84 9.81 -2.41
C ASN A 137 15.25 11.22 -2.54
N SER A 138 14.70 11.76 -1.46
CA SER A 138 14.15 13.10 -1.37
C SER A 138 14.61 13.76 -0.08
N GLU A 139 15.00 15.05 -0.16
CA GLU A 139 15.29 15.90 1.00
C GLU A 139 14.02 16.57 1.58
N ARG A 140 12.85 16.23 1.03
CA ARG A 140 11.58 16.81 1.46
C ARG A 140 11.25 16.36 2.89
N ASN A 141 10.75 17.29 3.70
CA ASN A 141 10.20 16.92 5.00
C ASN A 141 8.91 16.12 4.84
N ILE A 142 8.67 15.18 5.75
CA ILE A 142 7.44 14.37 5.75
C ILE A 142 6.17 15.25 5.82
N GLU A 143 6.24 16.37 6.52
CA GLU A 143 5.13 17.32 6.70
C GLU A 143 4.75 18.03 5.40
N ASP A 144 5.65 18.08 4.42
CA ASP A 144 5.42 18.69 3.11
C ASP A 144 4.77 17.72 2.11
N ILE A 145 4.68 16.43 2.45
CA ILE A 145 3.99 15.43 1.64
C ILE A 145 2.49 15.55 1.88
N LYS A 146 1.72 15.91 0.84
CA LYS A 146 0.26 16.08 0.97
C LYS A 146 -0.48 14.74 1.00
N GLY A 147 -1.61 14.72 1.68
CA GLY A 147 -2.51 13.57 1.71
C GLY A 147 -2.00 12.39 2.52
N ILE A 148 -1.29 12.66 3.63
CA ILE A 148 -0.82 11.62 4.54
C ILE A 148 -1.16 11.94 6.00
N ALA A 149 -1.07 10.92 6.83
CA ALA A 149 -1.04 11.07 8.30
C ALA A 149 0.06 10.18 8.87
N PHE A 150 0.67 10.62 9.97
CA PHE A 150 1.71 9.91 10.71
C PHE A 150 1.70 10.34 12.18
N GLU A 151 2.37 9.59 13.03
CA GLU A 151 2.59 9.97 14.43
C GLU A 151 3.92 10.70 14.58
N LYS A 152 3.89 11.84 15.30
CA LYS A 152 5.07 12.62 15.66
C LYS A 152 4.94 13.07 17.11
N ASP A 153 5.91 12.76 17.93
CA ASP A 153 5.95 13.14 19.36
C ASP A 153 4.67 12.75 20.15
N GLY A 154 4.06 11.61 19.78
CA GLY A 154 2.82 11.11 20.37
C GLY A 154 1.53 11.74 19.83
N GLU A 155 1.63 12.71 18.93
CA GLU A 155 0.52 13.39 18.29
C GLU A 155 0.32 12.90 16.84
N ILE A 156 -0.94 12.84 16.41
CA ILE A 156 -1.27 12.46 15.03
C ILE A 156 -1.29 13.71 14.14
N VAL A 157 -0.31 13.80 13.28
CA VAL A 157 -0.21 14.85 12.27
C VAL A 157 -0.95 14.40 11.01
N ARG A 158 -1.82 15.27 10.49
CA ARG A 158 -2.42 15.15 9.15
C ARG A 158 -1.92 16.30 8.29
N THR A 159 -1.34 15.97 7.16
CA THR A 159 -0.88 17.00 6.23
C THR A 159 -2.02 17.58 5.38
N GLU A 160 -1.72 18.62 4.62
CA GLU A 160 -2.67 19.23 3.69
C GLU A 160 -3.26 18.18 2.75
N LYS A 161 -4.56 18.29 2.50
CA LYS A 161 -5.25 17.42 1.54
C LYS A 161 -4.66 17.59 0.13
N ARG A 162 -4.42 16.47 -0.56
CA ARG A 162 -4.03 16.48 -1.96
C ARG A 162 -5.25 16.79 -2.84
N ASN A 163 -5.04 17.57 -3.88
CA ASN A 163 -6.03 17.74 -4.93
C ASN A 163 -6.17 16.43 -5.73
N LEU A 164 -7.34 16.19 -6.27
CA LEU A 164 -7.54 15.09 -7.20
C LEU A 164 -6.68 15.28 -8.46
N ILE A 165 -6.22 14.19 -9.04
CA ILE A 165 -5.47 14.22 -10.29
C ILE A 165 -6.44 14.63 -11.41
N SER A 166 -6.22 15.82 -11.99
CA SER A 166 -7.11 16.38 -12.99
C SER A 166 -6.93 15.78 -14.38
N ASP A 167 -5.74 15.30 -14.68
CA ASP A 167 -5.39 14.65 -15.94
C ASP A 167 -5.01 13.17 -15.64
N LEU A 168 -5.94 12.27 -15.91
CA LEU A 168 -5.73 10.85 -15.65
C LEU A 168 -4.77 10.20 -16.66
N ASP A 169 -4.51 10.83 -17.80
CA ASP A 169 -3.58 10.30 -18.82
C ASP A 169 -2.12 10.36 -18.37
N VAL A 170 -1.80 11.13 -17.33
CA VAL A 170 -0.46 11.14 -16.73
C VAL A 170 -0.15 9.87 -15.94
N ILE A 171 -1.19 9.15 -15.49
CA ILE A 171 -1.07 7.89 -14.75
C ILE A 171 -0.77 6.77 -15.75
N PRO A 172 0.26 5.96 -15.52
CA PRO A 172 0.54 4.82 -16.39
C PRO A 172 -0.58 3.78 -16.32
N PHE A 173 -0.75 2.99 -17.37
CA PHE A 173 -1.64 1.83 -17.34
C PHE A 173 -1.30 0.93 -16.14
N PRO A 174 -2.32 0.34 -15.48
CA PRO A 174 -2.10 -0.48 -14.29
C PRO A 174 -1.23 -1.69 -14.62
N ALA A 175 -0.38 -2.07 -13.69
CA ALA A 175 0.39 -3.30 -13.76
C ALA A 175 -0.57 -4.51 -13.83
N ARG A 176 -0.23 -5.51 -14.65
CA ARG A 176 -1.08 -6.67 -14.88
C ARG A 176 -0.48 -7.98 -14.35
N ASP A 177 0.34 -7.88 -13.32
CA ASP A 177 0.99 -9.03 -12.67
C ASP A 177 -0.01 -10.05 -12.15
N THR A 178 -1.15 -9.58 -11.65
CA THR A 178 -2.21 -10.40 -11.08
C THR A 178 -3.21 -10.94 -12.10
N MET A 179 -3.15 -10.49 -13.36
CA MET A 179 -4.15 -10.86 -14.39
C MET A 179 -4.21 -12.37 -14.64
N LYS A 180 -3.05 -13.04 -14.68
CA LYS A 180 -3.03 -14.51 -14.87
C LYS A 180 -3.75 -15.20 -13.72
N MET A 181 -3.48 -14.79 -12.49
CA MET A 181 -4.12 -15.32 -11.29
C MET A 181 -5.63 -15.07 -11.30
N ALA A 182 -6.09 -13.87 -11.72
CA ALA A 182 -7.50 -13.55 -11.85
C ALA A 182 -8.19 -14.48 -12.86
N LYS A 183 -7.57 -14.71 -14.02
CA LYS A 183 -8.09 -15.64 -15.06
C LYS A 183 -8.15 -17.09 -14.55
N ASP A 184 -7.09 -17.58 -13.94
CA ASP A 184 -7.01 -18.96 -13.42
C ASP A 184 -8.08 -19.21 -12.33
N ARG A 185 -8.43 -18.18 -11.56
CA ARG A 185 -9.47 -18.22 -10.52
C ARG A 185 -10.87 -17.85 -11.01
N LYS A 186 -11.02 -17.53 -12.29
CA LYS A 186 -12.27 -17.04 -12.88
C LYS A 186 -12.82 -15.79 -12.15
N SER A 187 -11.91 -14.98 -11.63
CA SER A 187 -12.21 -13.71 -10.99
C SER A 187 -12.36 -12.59 -12.02
N THR A 188 -12.98 -11.50 -11.61
CA THR A 188 -13.14 -10.32 -12.47
C THR A 188 -11.79 -9.65 -12.71
N VAL A 189 -11.53 -9.29 -13.95
CA VAL A 189 -10.44 -8.40 -14.34
C VAL A 189 -11.04 -7.01 -14.55
N ASN A 190 -10.58 -6.05 -13.78
CA ASN A 190 -11.15 -4.70 -13.74
C ASN A 190 -10.48 -3.79 -14.77
N ILE A 191 -11.29 -2.92 -15.38
CA ILE A 191 -10.84 -1.83 -16.25
C ILE A 191 -11.51 -0.55 -15.74
N LEU A 192 -10.73 0.51 -15.55
CA LEU A 192 -11.26 1.83 -15.32
C LEU A 192 -11.49 2.49 -16.68
N THR A 193 -12.71 2.89 -16.95
CA THR A 193 -13.07 3.72 -18.11
C THR A 193 -13.41 5.12 -17.61
N ALA A 194 -12.88 6.15 -18.27
CA ALA A 194 -13.24 7.53 -17.99
C ALA A 194 -14.64 7.85 -18.50
#